data_cff6673f421923063400bd9c16bb9386
#
_entry.id   cff6673f421923063400bd9c16bb9386
#
_cell.length_a   1.000
_cell.length_b   1.000
_cell.length_c   1.000
_cell.angle_alpha   90.00
_cell.angle_beta   90.00
_cell.angle_gamma   90.00
#
_symmetry.space_group_name_H-M   'P 1'
#
loop_
_entity.id
_entity.type
_entity.pdbx_description
1 polymer ?
#
loop_
_entity_poly.entity_id
_entity_poly.type
_entity_poly.pdbx_seq_one_letter_code
_entity_poly.pdbx_strand_id
1 'polypeptide(L)'
;KVNLKLRNLSFLEEIPRICYNSQTNKLLEMKMTTKIKSRCQILNREWLKVLAMLFMVFDHAYMTVVNVAGYGWMTQIGRIAFPIFAFEIAEGYIHTSDKSKYLRNMLIFALISEIPYNLMMGGEIIGPFHQNVMFTFLLALVFLKLIDKVLARSFHLAIKVICIAGICVLSVITGTIAFVDYSGFGVLTVLIFYLAKLMPKKYIEMAVQFVGLWYINWVCLGGKVLIFPNGFEFPEQGLALLSLVFIWLYNGKKSLTGKSEKAFKYFCYWFYPGHILLLSFIARCLI
;
A
#
# COMPACT_ATOMS: atom_id res chain seq x y z
N LYS A 1 -18.59 -10.21 -43.56
CA LYS A 1 -17.76 -8.99 -43.37
C LYS A 1 -18.35 -8.23 -42.21
N VAL A 2 -17.85 -8.50 -41.01
CA VAL A 2 -18.20 -7.75 -39.80
C VAL A 2 -17.02 -6.84 -39.51
N ASN A 3 -17.18 -5.56 -39.83
CA ASN A 3 -16.27 -4.50 -39.41
C ASN A 3 -16.54 -4.18 -37.95
N LEU A 4 -15.91 -4.90 -37.02
CA LEU A 4 -15.78 -4.44 -35.65
C LEU A 4 -14.75 -3.31 -35.63
N LYS A 5 -15.26 -2.08 -35.66
CA LYS A 5 -14.49 -0.86 -35.46
C LYS A 5 -13.81 -0.92 -34.08
N LEU A 6 -12.51 -1.16 -34.09
CA LEU A 6 -11.57 -1.02 -32.97
C LEU A 6 -11.51 0.44 -32.47
N ARG A 7 -12.62 0.95 -31.92
CA ARG A 7 -12.72 2.33 -31.38
C ARG A 7 -12.29 2.47 -29.92
N ASN A 8 -11.91 1.36 -29.26
CA ASN A 8 -11.61 1.35 -27.82
C ASN A 8 -10.12 1.16 -27.47
N LEU A 9 -9.23 1.08 -28.46
CA LEU A 9 -7.79 0.89 -28.22
C LEU A 9 -7.00 2.19 -28.11
N SER A 10 -7.55 3.33 -28.60
CA SER A 10 -6.92 4.66 -28.44
C SER A 10 -6.74 5.10 -26.98
N PHE A 11 -7.51 4.50 -26.11
CA PHE A 11 -7.53 4.75 -24.67
C PHE A 11 -6.23 4.33 -23.96
N LEU A 12 -5.62 3.21 -24.36
CA LEU A 12 -4.39 2.71 -23.75
C LEU A 12 -3.13 3.38 -24.33
N GLU A 13 -3.24 4.04 -25.48
CA GLU A 13 -2.17 4.88 -26.04
C GLU A 13 -2.05 6.23 -25.30
N GLU A 14 -3.09 6.68 -24.60
CA GLU A 14 -3.04 7.89 -23.77
C GLU A 14 -2.35 7.68 -22.40
N ILE A 15 -2.25 6.44 -21.91
CA ILE A 15 -1.63 6.14 -20.61
C ILE A 15 -0.16 6.64 -20.50
N PRO A 16 0.71 6.47 -21.51
CA PRO A 16 2.09 6.95 -21.44
C PRO A 16 2.25 8.46 -21.36
N ARG A 17 1.30 9.22 -21.93
CA ARG A 17 1.33 10.70 -21.89
C ARG A 17 0.91 11.26 -20.55
N ILE A 18 0.09 10.53 -19.79
CA ILE A 18 -0.45 10.94 -18.50
C ILE A 18 0.62 10.93 -17.40
N CYS A 19 1.56 9.98 -17.45
CA CYS A 19 2.64 9.88 -16.45
C CYS A 19 3.78 10.87 -16.67
N TYR A 20 3.90 11.50 -17.82
CA TYR A 20 5.10 12.25 -18.18
C TYR A 20 4.97 13.78 -18.14
N ASN A 21 3.75 14.35 -18.05
CA ASN A 21 3.57 15.79 -18.15
C ASN A 21 2.82 16.41 -16.96
N SER A 22 3.50 17.31 -16.20
CA SER A 22 2.89 17.99 -15.04
C SER A 22 1.67 18.86 -15.40
N GLN A 23 1.56 19.29 -16.66
CA GLN A 23 0.37 20.00 -17.17
C GLN A 23 -0.82 19.07 -17.38
N THR A 24 -0.57 17.80 -17.71
CA THR A 24 -1.61 16.78 -17.87
C THR A 24 -2.23 16.38 -16.53
N ASN A 25 -1.46 16.43 -15.44
CA ASN A 25 -2.01 16.22 -14.09
C ASN A 25 -3.06 17.30 -13.72
N LYS A 26 -2.85 18.56 -14.14
CA LYS A 26 -3.86 19.62 -13.98
C LYS A 26 -5.12 19.39 -14.82
N LEU A 27 -4.97 18.87 -16.04
CA LEU A 27 -6.11 18.55 -16.92
C LEU A 27 -6.90 17.32 -16.42
N LEU A 28 -6.22 16.34 -15.86
CA LEU A 28 -6.84 15.20 -15.19
C LEU A 28 -7.58 15.61 -13.92
N GLU A 29 -6.99 16.47 -13.09
CA GLU A 29 -7.67 17.05 -11.94
C GLU A 29 -8.93 17.84 -12.39
N MET A 30 -8.86 18.61 -13.47
CA MET A 30 -10.02 19.33 -14.00
C MET A 30 -11.09 18.44 -14.61
N LYS A 31 -10.74 17.36 -15.33
CA LYS A 31 -11.72 16.40 -15.88
C LYS A 31 -12.32 15.49 -14.82
N MET A 32 -11.58 15.17 -13.76
CA MET A 32 -12.07 14.38 -12.62
C MET A 32 -12.91 15.21 -11.63
N THR A 33 -12.73 16.51 -11.56
CA THR A 33 -13.52 17.40 -10.67
C THR A 33 -14.91 17.71 -11.19
N THR A 34 -15.23 17.45 -12.45
CA THR A 34 -16.51 17.84 -13.04
C THR A 34 -17.59 16.76 -13.06
N LYS A 35 -17.28 15.49 -12.72
CA LYS A 35 -18.34 14.46 -12.70
C LYS A 35 -18.16 13.48 -11.54
N ILE A 36 -19.05 13.60 -10.59
CA ILE A 36 -19.25 12.79 -9.39
C ILE A 36 -18.35 13.23 -8.21
N LYS A 37 -18.61 14.40 -7.66
CA LYS A 37 -18.46 14.65 -6.23
C LYS A 37 -19.38 13.66 -5.52
N SER A 38 -18.93 12.43 -5.28
CA SER A 38 -19.71 11.51 -4.46
C SER A 38 -19.79 12.15 -3.06
N ARG A 39 -21.00 12.39 -2.56
CA ARG A 39 -21.28 12.89 -1.20
C ARG A 39 -20.69 11.99 -0.10
N CYS A 40 -20.06 10.88 -0.47
CA CYS A 40 -19.52 9.86 0.44
C CYS A 40 -18.01 9.96 0.69
N GLN A 41 -17.23 10.77 -0.07
CA GLN A 41 -15.78 10.86 0.15
C GLN A 41 -15.46 11.87 1.26
N ILE A 42 -15.46 11.38 2.50
CA ILE A 42 -15.33 12.19 3.72
C ILE A 42 -13.93 12.21 4.33
N LEU A 43 -13.10 11.19 4.04
CA LEU A 43 -11.77 11.07 4.63
C LEU A 43 -10.74 11.86 3.83
N ASN A 44 -10.00 12.74 4.50
CA ASN A 44 -8.82 13.37 3.94
C ASN A 44 -7.56 12.51 4.17
N ARG A 45 -6.43 12.93 3.59
CA ARG A 45 -5.16 12.20 3.66
C ARG A 45 -4.68 11.98 5.11
N GLU A 46 -4.80 13.00 5.93
CA GLU A 46 -4.30 12.94 7.31
C GLU A 46 -5.13 11.97 8.15
N TRP A 47 -6.46 12.00 8.03
CA TRP A 47 -7.33 11.07 8.74
C TRP A 47 -7.14 9.62 8.28
N LEU A 48 -6.94 9.39 6.98
CA LEU A 48 -6.67 8.05 6.48
C LEU A 48 -5.38 7.47 7.10
N LYS A 49 -4.32 8.28 7.21
CA LYS A 49 -3.06 7.90 7.88
C LYS A 49 -3.25 7.62 9.37
N VAL A 50 -3.96 8.50 10.07
CA VAL A 50 -4.22 8.31 11.51
C VAL A 50 -4.97 7.01 11.75
N LEU A 51 -5.99 6.71 10.95
CA LEU A 51 -6.72 5.44 11.05
C LEU A 51 -5.80 4.22 10.81
N ALA A 52 -4.96 4.27 9.77
CA ALA A 52 -4.01 3.19 9.51
C ALA A 52 -3.00 3.01 10.66
N MET A 53 -2.50 4.11 11.24
CA MET A 53 -1.61 4.08 12.41
C MET A 53 -2.32 3.46 13.63
N LEU A 54 -3.59 3.80 13.86
CA LEU A 54 -4.36 3.21 14.97
C LEU A 54 -4.54 1.69 14.79
N PHE A 55 -4.92 1.24 13.60
CA PHE A 55 -5.05 -0.19 13.31
C PHE A 55 -3.71 -0.93 13.48
N MET A 56 -2.62 -0.32 13.07
CA MET A 56 -1.27 -0.89 13.23
C MET A 56 -0.88 -1.00 14.72
N VAL A 57 -1.23 -0.01 15.55
CA VAL A 57 -0.97 -0.07 16.99
C VAL A 57 -1.75 -1.22 17.64
N PHE A 58 -3.00 -1.46 17.26
CA PHE A 58 -3.77 -2.61 17.78
C PHE A 58 -3.08 -3.94 17.44
N ASP A 59 -2.63 -4.13 16.21
CA ASP A 59 -1.92 -5.34 15.79
C ASP A 59 -0.63 -5.55 16.60
N HIS A 60 0.22 -4.55 16.65
CA HIS A 60 1.50 -4.63 17.34
C HIS A 60 1.35 -4.74 18.87
N ALA A 61 0.36 -4.07 19.46
CA ALA A 61 0.08 -4.20 20.88
C ALA A 61 -0.37 -5.63 21.25
N TYR A 62 -1.20 -6.25 20.40
CA TYR A 62 -1.56 -7.65 20.60
C TYR A 62 -0.35 -8.57 20.51
N MET A 63 0.48 -8.39 19.47
CA MET A 63 1.64 -9.24 19.24
C MET A 63 2.70 -9.15 20.35
N THR A 64 2.83 -7.99 20.99
CA THR A 64 3.94 -7.71 21.94
C THR A 64 3.52 -7.73 23.40
N VAL A 65 2.39 -7.11 23.73
CA VAL A 65 2.01 -6.83 25.13
C VAL A 65 0.84 -7.69 25.57
N VAL A 66 -0.21 -7.78 24.77
CA VAL A 66 -1.48 -8.38 25.20
C VAL A 66 -1.46 -9.90 25.08
N ASN A 67 -1.20 -10.44 23.91
CA ASN A 67 -1.12 -11.87 23.54
C ASN A 67 -1.97 -12.85 24.39
N VAL A 68 -3.20 -12.45 24.75
CA VAL A 68 -4.11 -13.20 25.59
C VAL A 68 -5.32 -13.65 24.78
N ALA A 69 -5.80 -14.85 25.06
CA ALA A 69 -7.04 -15.37 24.46
C ALA A 69 -8.22 -14.41 24.69
N GLY A 70 -9.03 -14.18 23.65
CA GLY A 70 -10.14 -13.22 23.66
C GLY A 70 -9.82 -11.84 23.08
N TYR A 71 -8.56 -11.47 22.97
CA TYR A 71 -8.13 -10.18 22.37
C TYR A 71 -7.63 -10.31 20.92
N GLY A 72 -7.78 -11.47 20.30
CA GLY A 72 -7.39 -11.71 18.89
C GLY A 72 -8.04 -10.77 17.88
N TRP A 73 -9.16 -10.12 18.23
CA TRP A 73 -9.78 -9.09 17.41
C TRP A 73 -8.85 -7.89 17.12
N MET A 74 -7.85 -7.64 17.98
CA MET A 74 -6.88 -6.55 17.78
C MET A 74 -6.02 -6.80 16.55
N THR A 75 -5.50 -8.02 16.35
CA THR A 75 -4.75 -8.35 15.14
C THR A 75 -5.65 -8.45 13.91
N GLN A 76 -6.90 -8.89 14.09
CA GLN A 76 -7.90 -8.93 13.01
C GLN A 76 -8.17 -7.52 12.45
N ILE A 77 -8.38 -6.53 13.32
CA ILE A 77 -8.50 -5.12 12.92
C ILE A 77 -7.18 -4.62 12.32
N GLY A 78 -6.06 -5.06 12.86
CA GLY A 78 -4.72 -4.71 12.38
C GLY A 78 -4.49 -5.03 10.91
N ARG A 79 -5.13 -6.11 10.37
CA ARG A 79 -5.02 -6.46 8.94
C ARG A 79 -5.46 -5.34 8.00
N ILE A 80 -6.27 -4.41 8.46
CA ILE A 80 -6.74 -3.26 7.68
C ILE A 80 -5.62 -2.23 7.44
N ALA A 81 -4.63 -2.16 8.34
CA ALA A 81 -3.59 -1.13 8.31
C ALA A 81 -2.70 -1.19 7.07
N PHE A 82 -2.15 -2.37 6.78
CA PHE A 82 -1.16 -2.54 5.71
C PHE A 82 -1.67 -2.10 4.32
N PRO A 83 -2.87 -2.51 3.83
CA PRO A 83 -3.33 -2.07 2.52
C PRO A 83 -3.59 -0.57 2.45
N ILE A 84 -3.98 0.09 3.56
CA ILE A 84 -4.12 1.55 3.59
C ILE A 84 -2.74 2.21 3.40
N PHE A 85 -1.71 1.75 4.12
CA PHE A 85 -0.35 2.26 3.92
C PHE A 85 0.16 1.98 2.50
N ALA A 86 -0.07 0.78 1.96
CA ALA A 86 0.32 0.44 0.58
C ALA A 86 -0.34 1.37 -0.44
N PHE A 87 -1.63 1.68 -0.26
CA PHE A 87 -2.35 2.67 -1.06
C PHE A 87 -1.70 4.05 -0.94
N GLU A 88 -1.38 4.49 0.28
CA GLU A 88 -0.76 5.81 0.51
C GLU A 88 0.67 5.92 -0.04
N ILE A 89 1.42 4.82 -0.09
CA ILE A 89 2.74 4.78 -0.76
C ILE A 89 2.55 4.99 -2.26
N ALA A 90 1.59 4.31 -2.89
CA ALA A 90 1.28 4.51 -4.32
C ALA A 90 0.82 5.95 -4.59
N GLU A 91 -0.10 6.50 -3.79
CA GLU A 91 -0.55 7.90 -3.86
C GLU A 91 0.61 8.88 -3.69
N GLY A 92 1.45 8.66 -2.67
CA GLY A 92 2.62 9.48 -2.41
C GLY A 92 3.61 9.47 -3.58
N TYR A 93 3.80 8.33 -4.23
CA TYR A 93 4.65 8.20 -5.40
C TYR A 93 4.11 8.95 -6.62
N ILE A 94 2.79 8.92 -6.84
CA ILE A 94 2.14 9.66 -7.93
C ILE A 94 2.28 11.17 -7.73
N HIS A 95 2.12 11.64 -6.50
CA HIS A 95 2.05 13.08 -6.20
C HIS A 95 3.39 13.72 -5.80
N THR A 96 4.47 12.94 -5.65
CA THR A 96 5.78 13.50 -5.32
C THR A 96 6.49 14.06 -6.55
N SER A 97 7.06 15.25 -6.42
CA SER A 97 7.90 15.86 -7.45
C SER A 97 9.32 15.26 -7.48
N ASP A 98 9.81 14.75 -6.33
CA ASP A 98 11.16 14.18 -6.19
C ASP A 98 11.08 12.72 -5.70
N LYS A 99 10.99 11.82 -6.69
CA LYS A 99 10.93 10.37 -6.44
C LYS A 99 12.22 9.84 -5.80
N SER A 100 13.36 10.43 -6.11
CA SER A 100 14.66 10.02 -5.55
C SER A 100 14.77 10.35 -4.07
N LYS A 101 14.30 11.54 -3.68
CA LYS A 101 14.21 11.95 -2.28
C LYS A 101 13.21 11.07 -1.51
N TYR A 102 12.11 10.67 -2.16
CA TYR A 102 11.14 9.78 -1.54
C TYR A 102 11.76 8.41 -1.25
N LEU A 103 12.44 7.80 -2.21
CA LEU A 103 13.16 6.53 -2.01
C LEU A 103 14.22 6.65 -0.92
N ARG A 104 15.04 7.72 -0.95
CA ARG A 104 16.09 7.94 0.06
C ARG A 104 15.50 8.04 1.46
N ASN A 105 14.43 8.80 1.66
CA ASN A 105 13.78 8.90 2.96
C ASN A 105 13.22 7.54 3.40
N MET A 106 12.61 6.77 2.49
CA MET A 106 12.11 5.43 2.79
C MET A 106 13.23 4.50 3.25
N LEU A 107 14.39 4.52 2.55
CA LEU A 107 15.56 3.74 2.94
C LEU A 107 16.09 4.13 4.34
N ILE A 108 16.21 5.43 4.61
CA ILE A 108 16.70 5.91 5.92
C ILE A 108 15.78 5.39 7.05
N PHE A 109 14.46 5.52 6.88
CA PHE A 109 13.53 5.07 7.92
C PHE A 109 13.39 3.55 7.97
N ALA A 110 13.60 2.83 6.85
CA ALA A 110 13.69 1.37 6.88
C ALA A 110 14.87 0.90 7.76
N LEU A 111 16.04 1.52 7.59
CA LEU A 111 17.23 1.20 8.39
C LEU A 111 17.06 1.60 9.87
N ILE A 112 16.48 2.76 10.17
CA ILE A 112 16.18 3.20 11.54
C ILE A 112 15.20 2.25 12.22
N SER A 113 14.21 1.75 11.49
CA SER A 113 13.15 0.90 12.02
C SER A 113 13.56 -0.55 12.23
N GLU A 114 14.72 -0.97 11.69
CA GLU A 114 15.14 -2.37 11.73
C GLU A 114 15.42 -2.83 13.16
N ILE A 115 16.14 -2.03 13.95
CA ILE A 115 16.43 -2.37 15.36
C ILE A 115 15.14 -2.47 16.20
N PRO A 116 14.24 -1.46 16.23
CA PRO A 116 12.95 -1.58 16.90
C PRO A 116 12.15 -2.81 16.48
N TYR A 117 12.12 -3.08 15.17
CA TYR A 117 11.37 -4.19 14.60
C TYR A 117 11.93 -5.56 15.05
N ASN A 118 13.24 -5.75 14.97
CA ASN A 118 13.89 -6.98 15.40
C ASN A 118 13.69 -7.21 16.92
N LEU A 119 13.75 -6.15 17.71
CA LEU A 119 13.47 -6.21 19.16
C LEU A 119 12.02 -6.62 19.45
N MET A 120 11.08 -6.21 18.60
CA MET A 120 9.66 -6.58 18.72
C MET A 120 9.43 -8.05 18.33
N MET A 121 10.05 -8.51 17.24
CA MET A 121 9.77 -9.83 16.67
C MET A 121 10.52 -10.97 17.36
N GLY A 122 11.78 -10.79 17.70
CA GLY A 122 12.64 -11.87 18.24
C GLY A 122 13.41 -11.48 19.51
N GLY A 123 13.29 -10.23 19.97
CA GLY A 123 14.08 -9.73 21.11
C GLY A 123 15.57 -9.48 20.79
N GLU A 124 15.98 -9.68 19.55
CA GLU A 124 17.36 -9.53 19.06
C GLU A 124 17.55 -8.17 18.40
N ILE A 125 18.82 -7.72 18.27
CA ILE A 125 19.16 -6.47 17.56
C ILE A 125 19.22 -6.70 16.05
N ILE A 126 19.64 -7.89 15.62
CA ILE A 126 19.83 -8.25 14.21
C ILE A 126 18.99 -9.47 13.88
N GLY A 127 18.08 -9.33 12.92
CA GLY A 127 17.23 -10.39 12.40
C GLY A 127 17.30 -10.46 10.86
N PRO A 128 18.29 -11.16 10.24
CA PRO A 128 18.54 -11.07 8.81
C PRO A 128 17.45 -11.68 7.93
N PHE A 129 16.58 -12.51 8.49
CA PHE A 129 15.54 -13.24 7.74
C PHE A 129 14.13 -12.68 7.89
N HIS A 130 13.99 -11.48 8.45
CA HIS A 130 12.70 -10.82 8.59
C HIS A 130 12.88 -9.31 8.62
N GLN A 131 12.65 -8.66 7.49
CA GLN A 131 12.82 -7.22 7.32
C GLN A 131 11.52 -6.47 7.59
N ASN A 132 11.59 -5.28 8.18
CA ASN A 132 10.42 -4.47 8.48
C ASN A 132 9.67 -3.97 7.22
N VAL A 133 8.40 -3.58 7.38
CA VAL A 133 7.50 -3.17 6.30
C VAL A 133 8.00 -1.96 5.48
N MET A 134 8.90 -1.14 6.01
CA MET A 134 9.46 -0.01 5.26
C MET A 134 10.37 -0.50 4.12
N PHE A 135 11.03 -1.68 4.26
CA PHE A 135 11.74 -2.33 3.15
C PHE A 135 10.78 -2.84 2.07
N THR A 136 9.60 -3.34 2.45
CA THR A 136 8.54 -3.69 1.49
C THR A 136 8.16 -2.48 0.65
N PHE A 137 7.92 -1.33 1.30
CA PHE A 137 7.60 -0.08 0.61
C PHE A 137 8.75 0.47 -0.22
N LEU A 138 9.99 0.34 0.25
CA LEU A 138 11.19 0.73 -0.51
C LEU A 138 11.30 -0.06 -1.82
N LEU A 139 11.18 -1.40 -1.74
CA LEU A 139 11.17 -2.26 -2.92
C LEU A 139 10.03 -1.88 -3.88
N ALA A 140 8.83 -1.67 -3.36
CA ALA A 140 7.71 -1.24 -4.16
C ALA A 140 8.02 0.06 -4.92
N LEU A 141 8.59 1.08 -4.27
CA LEU A 141 8.98 2.33 -4.91
C LEU A 141 10.02 2.13 -6.02
N VAL A 142 10.95 1.17 -5.86
CA VAL A 142 11.91 0.81 -6.92
C VAL A 142 11.18 0.22 -8.12
N PHE A 143 10.26 -0.73 -7.90
CA PHE A 143 9.49 -1.35 -8.97
C PHE A 143 8.53 -0.38 -9.64
N LEU A 144 7.92 0.58 -8.92
CA LEU A 144 7.14 1.65 -9.51
C LEU A 144 7.97 2.51 -10.48
N LYS A 145 9.25 2.80 -10.15
CA LYS A 145 10.15 3.50 -11.09
C LYS A 145 10.44 2.68 -12.34
N LEU A 146 10.50 1.34 -12.24
CA LEU A 146 10.66 0.47 -13.40
C LEU A 146 9.41 0.47 -14.28
N ILE A 147 8.22 0.41 -13.69
CA ILE A 147 6.95 0.53 -14.41
C ILE A 147 6.87 1.86 -15.14
N ASP A 148 7.20 2.98 -14.49
CA ASP A 148 7.23 4.29 -15.13
C ASP A 148 8.14 4.33 -16.35
N LYS A 149 9.34 3.70 -16.27
CA LYS A 149 10.27 3.63 -17.42
C LYS A 149 9.65 2.84 -18.58
N VAL A 150 8.95 1.74 -18.32
CA VAL A 150 8.25 0.96 -19.35
C VAL A 150 7.11 1.77 -19.97
N LEU A 151 6.32 2.45 -19.14
CA LEU A 151 5.21 3.28 -19.62
C LEU A 151 5.69 4.45 -20.49
N ALA A 152 6.84 5.04 -20.16
CA ALA A 152 7.44 6.15 -20.92
C ALA A 152 8.03 5.74 -22.27
N ARG A 153 8.28 4.45 -22.53
CA ARG A 153 8.78 3.96 -23.79
C ARG A 153 7.69 3.91 -24.87
N SER A 154 8.07 4.15 -26.13
CA SER A 154 7.18 4.04 -27.30
C SER A 154 6.92 2.59 -27.72
N PHE A 155 6.76 1.67 -26.76
CA PHE A 155 6.48 0.28 -27.04
C PHE A 155 5.00 0.08 -27.43
N HIS A 156 4.74 -0.93 -28.24
CA HIS A 156 3.38 -1.40 -28.48
C HIS A 156 2.73 -1.85 -27.16
N LEU A 157 1.42 -1.64 -27.03
CA LEU A 157 0.68 -1.93 -25.80
C LEU A 157 0.93 -3.34 -25.27
N ALA A 158 0.89 -4.35 -26.14
CA ALA A 158 1.10 -5.74 -25.74
C ALA A 158 2.47 -5.92 -25.04
N ILE A 159 3.52 -5.28 -25.56
CA ILE A 159 4.87 -5.32 -24.97
C ILE A 159 4.87 -4.65 -23.59
N LYS A 160 4.19 -3.50 -23.44
CA LYS A 160 4.08 -2.83 -22.14
C LYS A 160 3.40 -3.72 -21.11
N VAL A 161 2.29 -4.38 -21.49
CA VAL A 161 1.56 -5.29 -20.60
C VAL A 161 2.45 -6.46 -20.18
N ILE A 162 3.16 -7.10 -21.12
CA ILE A 162 4.09 -8.20 -20.83
C ILE A 162 5.22 -7.73 -19.89
N CYS A 163 5.84 -6.58 -20.17
CA CYS A 163 6.90 -6.03 -19.31
C CYS A 163 6.40 -5.72 -17.90
N ILE A 164 5.21 -5.10 -17.77
CA ILE A 164 4.62 -4.79 -16.47
C ILE A 164 4.28 -6.07 -15.71
N ALA A 165 3.70 -7.08 -16.37
CA ALA A 165 3.45 -8.38 -15.76
C ALA A 165 4.76 -9.04 -15.28
N GLY A 166 5.82 -9.01 -16.08
CA GLY A 166 7.15 -9.48 -15.69
C GLY A 166 7.72 -8.73 -14.48
N ILE A 167 7.54 -7.40 -14.43
CA ILE A 167 7.93 -6.57 -13.27
C ILE A 167 7.14 -6.98 -12.02
N CYS A 168 5.83 -7.25 -12.13
CA CYS A 168 5.02 -7.72 -11.01
C CYS A 168 5.51 -9.08 -10.49
N VAL A 169 5.79 -10.04 -11.37
CA VAL A 169 6.35 -11.35 -10.99
C VAL A 169 7.72 -11.16 -10.31
N LEU A 170 8.60 -10.37 -10.91
CA LEU A 170 9.93 -10.08 -10.35
C LEU A 170 9.83 -9.42 -8.97
N SER A 171 8.83 -8.55 -8.75
CA SER A 171 8.61 -7.90 -7.45
C SER A 171 8.23 -8.90 -6.37
N VAL A 172 7.41 -9.91 -6.71
CA VAL A 172 7.05 -10.99 -5.79
C VAL A 172 8.29 -11.83 -5.44
N ILE A 173 9.05 -12.26 -6.44
CA ILE A 173 10.27 -13.04 -6.23
C ILE A 173 11.27 -12.28 -5.37
N THR A 174 11.56 -11.02 -5.73
CA THR A 174 12.55 -10.21 -5.00
C THR A 174 12.13 -9.95 -3.56
N GLY A 175 10.87 -9.59 -3.31
CA GLY A 175 10.37 -9.33 -1.95
C GLY A 175 10.37 -10.59 -1.09
N THR A 176 10.11 -11.76 -1.67
CA THR A 176 10.15 -13.04 -0.96
C THR A 176 11.59 -13.41 -0.60
N ILE A 177 12.54 -13.30 -1.53
CA ILE A 177 13.96 -13.60 -1.28
C ILE A 177 14.59 -12.60 -0.29
N ALA A 178 14.14 -11.35 -0.32
CA ALA A 178 14.60 -10.30 0.60
C ALA A 178 13.96 -10.40 2.00
N PHE A 179 13.11 -11.37 2.25
CA PHE A 179 12.41 -11.59 3.54
C PHE A 179 11.70 -10.35 4.08
N VAL A 180 11.16 -9.51 3.19
CA VAL A 180 10.42 -8.31 3.61
C VAL A 180 9.06 -8.68 4.20
N ASP A 181 8.55 -7.84 5.09
CA ASP A 181 7.24 -8.03 5.72
C ASP A 181 6.14 -8.10 4.64
N TYR A 182 5.15 -8.99 4.84
CA TYR A 182 4.17 -9.41 3.83
C TYR A 182 4.79 -10.04 2.56
N SER A 183 6.07 -10.48 2.62
CA SER A 183 6.74 -11.12 1.48
C SER A 183 6.68 -10.26 0.20
N GLY A 184 6.90 -10.84 -0.95
CA GLY A 184 6.75 -10.17 -2.24
C GLY A 184 5.31 -9.75 -2.57
N PHE A 185 4.31 -10.36 -1.91
CA PHE A 185 2.91 -9.97 -2.09
C PHE A 185 2.59 -8.61 -1.47
N GLY A 186 3.31 -8.21 -0.42
CA GLY A 186 3.26 -6.85 0.10
C GLY A 186 3.73 -5.82 -0.93
N VAL A 187 4.83 -6.12 -1.62
CA VAL A 187 5.34 -5.28 -2.71
C VAL A 187 4.29 -5.18 -3.83
N LEU A 188 3.76 -6.33 -4.26
CA LEU A 188 2.74 -6.40 -5.31
C LEU A 188 1.47 -5.61 -4.95
N THR A 189 1.08 -5.58 -3.68
CA THR A 189 -0.08 -4.80 -3.21
C THR A 189 0.06 -3.31 -3.56
N VAL A 190 1.24 -2.72 -3.34
CA VAL A 190 1.52 -1.32 -3.71
C VAL A 190 1.44 -1.12 -5.22
N LEU A 191 2.00 -2.07 -5.99
CA LEU A 191 1.97 -2.01 -7.46
C LEU A 191 0.53 -2.08 -7.98
N ILE A 192 -0.32 -2.93 -7.38
CA ILE A 192 -1.74 -3.02 -7.76
C ILE A 192 -2.46 -1.69 -7.52
N PHE A 193 -2.24 -1.04 -6.38
CA PHE A 193 -2.83 0.28 -6.13
C PHE A 193 -2.36 1.31 -7.14
N TYR A 194 -1.08 1.30 -7.49
CA TYR A 194 -0.55 2.21 -8.51
C TYR A 194 -1.16 1.92 -9.89
N LEU A 195 -1.18 0.66 -10.34
CA LEU A 195 -1.75 0.28 -11.63
C LEU A 195 -3.26 0.55 -11.69
N ALA A 196 -3.99 0.34 -10.59
CA ALA A 196 -5.40 0.67 -10.49
C ALA A 196 -5.66 2.17 -10.72
N LYS A 197 -4.78 3.05 -10.22
CA LYS A 197 -4.88 4.51 -10.44
C LYS A 197 -4.70 4.93 -11.90
N LEU A 198 -4.06 4.10 -12.71
CA LEU A 198 -3.93 4.35 -14.15
C LEU A 198 -5.21 4.00 -14.92
N MET A 199 -6.21 3.40 -14.27
CA MET A 199 -7.45 3.01 -14.94
C MET A 199 -8.33 4.24 -15.23
N PRO A 200 -9.02 4.27 -16.39
CA PRO A 200 -9.72 5.45 -16.88
C PRO A 200 -10.99 5.79 -16.11
N LYS A 201 -11.61 4.74 -15.58
CA LYS A 201 -12.92 4.85 -14.92
C LYS A 201 -12.81 4.39 -13.47
N LYS A 202 -13.42 5.16 -12.56
CA LYS A 202 -13.34 4.89 -11.13
C LYS A 202 -13.83 3.50 -10.75
N TYR A 203 -14.86 2.97 -11.39
CA TYR A 203 -15.35 1.63 -11.10
C TYR A 203 -14.36 0.54 -11.52
N ILE A 204 -13.57 0.77 -12.59
CA ILE A 204 -12.50 -0.17 -13.01
C ILE A 204 -11.35 -0.09 -12.00
N GLU A 205 -10.95 1.12 -11.57
CA GLU A 205 -9.97 1.29 -10.49
C GLU A 205 -10.39 0.48 -9.25
N MET A 206 -11.65 0.65 -8.79
CA MET A 206 -12.17 -0.06 -7.63
C MET A 206 -12.21 -1.58 -7.84
N ALA A 207 -12.59 -2.04 -9.03
CA ALA A 207 -12.60 -3.48 -9.35
C ALA A 207 -11.18 -4.08 -9.33
N VAL A 208 -10.19 -3.39 -9.89
CA VAL A 208 -8.78 -3.83 -9.86
C VAL A 208 -8.26 -3.88 -8.44
N GLN A 209 -8.56 -2.89 -7.61
CA GLN A 209 -8.20 -2.88 -6.20
C GLN A 209 -8.83 -4.05 -5.46
N PHE A 210 -10.13 -4.27 -5.64
CA PHE A 210 -10.86 -5.35 -4.97
C PHE A 210 -10.32 -6.73 -5.37
N VAL A 211 -10.26 -7.02 -6.67
CA VAL A 211 -9.81 -8.32 -7.18
C VAL A 211 -8.34 -8.58 -6.78
N GLY A 212 -7.48 -7.57 -6.90
CA GLY A 212 -6.08 -7.68 -6.53
C GLY A 212 -5.88 -7.94 -5.05
N LEU A 213 -6.57 -7.18 -4.17
CA LEU A 213 -6.49 -7.39 -2.73
C LEU A 213 -7.12 -8.73 -2.31
N TRP A 214 -8.25 -9.11 -2.92
CA TRP A 214 -8.87 -10.39 -2.65
C TRP A 214 -7.93 -11.54 -2.99
N TYR A 215 -7.33 -11.54 -4.19
CA TYR A 215 -6.41 -12.59 -4.59
C TYR A 215 -5.19 -12.66 -3.67
N ILE A 216 -4.56 -11.52 -3.36
CA ILE A 216 -3.38 -11.49 -2.48
C ILE A 216 -3.73 -11.97 -1.06
N ASN A 217 -4.77 -11.42 -0.45
CA ASN A 217 -5.02 -11.65 0.97
C ASN A 217 -5.81 -12.94 1.25
N TRP A 218 -6.58 -13.41 0.27
CA TRP A 218 -7.34 -14.64 0.41
C TRP A 218 -6.57 -15.87 -0.07
N VAL A 219 -5.91 -15.75 -1.22
CA VAL A 219 -5.28 -16.90 -1.89
C VAL A 219 -3.78 -17.01 -1.56
N CYS A 220 -3.05 -15.88 -1.63
CA CYS A 220 -1.58 -15.92 -1.54
C CYS A 220 -1.05 -15.81 -0.11
N LEU A 221 -1.59 -14.91 0.71
CA LEU A 221 -1.13 -14.69 2.08
C LEU A 221 -1.84 -15.61 3.08
N GLY A 222 -3.09 -16.01 2.84
CA GLY A 222 -3.85 -16.98 3.63
C GLY A 222 -3.76 -16.74 5.16
N GLY A 223 -3.00 -17.59 5.84
CA GLY A 223 -2.72 -17.47 7.27
C GLY A 223 -3.72 -18.21 8.15
N LYS A 224 -3.95 -17.70 9.36
CA LYS A 224 -4.92 -18.25 10.29
C LYS A 224 -6.33 -18.20 9.70
N VAL A 225 -7.13 -19.21 10.02
CA VAL A 225 -8.50 -19.33 9.56
C VAL A 225 -9.44 -19.07 10.74
N LEU A 226 -10.43 -18.22 10.54
CA LEU A 226 -11.54 -18.00 11.46
C LEU A 226 -12.64 -19.00 11.13
N ILE A 227 -12.96 -19.87 12.06
CA ILE A 227 -14.00 -20.88 11.90
C ILE A 227 -15.29 -20.34 12.53
N PHE A 228 -16.31 -20.17 11.72
CA PHE A 228 -17.65 -19.73 12.18
C PHE A 228 -18.47 -20.92 12.68
N PRO A 229 -19.52 -20.69 13.52
CA PRO A 229 -20.35 -21.76 14.06
C PRO A 229 -21.05 -22.65 13.02
N ASN A 230 -21.22 -22.15 11.79
CA ASN A 230 -21.77 -22.88 10.66
C ASN A 230 -20.73 -23.71 9.87
N GLY A 231 -19.49 -23.80 10.36
CA GLY A 231 -18.38 -24.50 9.70
C GLY A 231 -17.76 -23.70 8.54
N PHE A 232 -18.18 -22.46 8.30
CA PHE A 232 -17.54 -21.63 7.27
C PHE A 232 -16.16 -21.17 7.74
N GLU A 233 -15.15 -21.40 6.91
CA GLU A 233 -13.77 -21.01 7.12
C GLU A 233 -13.45 -19.72 6.39
N PHE A 234 -12.96 -18.72 7.14
CA PHE A 234 -12.60 -17.42 6.60
C PHE A 234 -11.11 -17.13 6.91
N PRO A 235 -10.25 -16.91 5.91
CA PRO A 235 -8.85 -16.56 6.18
C PRO A 235 -8.78 -15.20 6.89
N GLU A 236 -8.13 -15.13 8.05
CA GLU A 236 -8.02 -13.92 8.86
C GLU A 236 -7.45 -12.75 8.06
N GLN A 237 -6.47 -13.05 7.19
CA GLN A 237 -5.89 -12.06 6.30
C GLN A 237 -6.90 -11.45 5.31
N GLY A 238 -8.00 -12.15 5.00
CA GLY A 238 -9.10 -11.63 4.17
C GLY A 238 -9.77 -10.38 4.75
N LEU A 239 -9.66 -10.13 6.07
CA LEU A 239 -10.13 -8.90 6.71
C LEU A 239 -9.42 -7.64 6.18
N ALA A 240 -8.24 -7.78 5.57
CA ALA A 240 -7.56 -6.71 4.88
C ALA A 240 -8.43 -6.04 3.78
N LEU A 241 -9.40 -6.74 3.21
CA LEU A 241 -10.35 -6.19 2.24
C LEU A 241 -11.20 -5.04 2.81
N LEU A 242 -11.42 -5.01 4.12
CA LEU A 242 -12.14 -3.92 4.78
C LEU A 242 -11.41 -2.57 4.63
N SER A 243 -10.10 -2.58 4.36
CA SER A 243 -9.33 -1.38 4.05
C SER A 243 -9.89 -0.60 2.86
N LEU A 244 -10.50 -1.30 1.89
CA LEU A 244 -11.08 -0.68 0.71
C LEU A 244 -12.23 0.27 1.06
N VAL A 245 -12.96 0.02 2.13
CA VAL A 245 -14.02 0.94 2.60
C VAL A 245 -13.40 2.31 2.90
N PHE A 246 -12.30 2.34 3.67
CA PHE A 246 -11.61 3.58 4.03
C PHE A 246 -10.93 4.23 2.81
N ILE A 247 -10.31 3.44 1.94
CA ILE A 247 -9.66 3.91 0.71
C ILE A 247 -10.69 4.54 -0.25
N TRP A 248 -11.89 3.96 -0.37
CA TRP A 248 -12.93 4.49 -1.24
C TRP A 248 -13.65 5.72 -0.65
N LEU A 249 -13.62 5.88 0.68
CA LEU A 249 -14.08 7.09 1.37
C LEU A 249 -13.05 8.24 1.30
N TYR A 250 -11.83 7.97 0.82
CA TYR A 250 -10.79 8.97 0.66
C TYR A 250 -11.11 9.96 -0.45
N ASN A 251 -11.00 11.26 -0.15
CA ASN A 251 -11.39 12.35 -1.03
C ASN A 251 -10.23 13.00 -1.82
N GLY A 252 -9.01 12.47 -1.68
CA GLY A 252 -7.82 13.00 -2.35
C GLY A 252 -7.31 14.33 -1.80
N LYS A 253 -7.94 14.91 -0.77
CA LYS A 253 -7.59 16.22 -0.24
C LYS A 253 -6.62 16.15 0.93
N LYS A 254 -5.83 17.21 1.06
CA LYS A 254 -5.00 17.51 2.24
C LYS A 254 -5.71 18.53 3.10
N SER A 255 -5.71 18.38 4.41
CA SER A 255 -6.16 19.41 5.35
C SER A 255 -5.01 20.24 5.91
N LEU A 256 -3.81 19.67 5.94
CA LEU A 256 -2.61 20.36 6.42
C LEU A 256 -1.81 20.97 5.26
N THR A 257 -1.25 22.16 5.49
CA THR A 257 -0.42 22.88 4.52
C THR A 257 0.84 23.44 5.16
N GLY A 258 1.87 23.73 4.37
CA GLY A 258 3.07 24.41 4.80
C GLY A 258 3.84 23.67 5.91
N LYS A 259 4.11 24.36 7.03
CA LYS A 259 4.88 23.78 8.14
C LYS A 259 4.17 22.62 8.83
N SER A 260 2.84 22.69 8.99
CA SER A 260 2.04 21.63 9.62
C SER A 260 2.03 20.35 8.77
N GLU A 261 1.93 20.43 7.45
CA GLU A 261 2.04 19.28 6.56
C GLU A 261 3.42 18.62 6.69
N LYS A 262 4.47 19.45 6.72
CA LYS A 262 5.84 18.95 6.88
C LYS A 262 6.04 18.27 8.23
N ALA A 263 5.56 18.86 9.32
CA ALA A 263 5.63 18.29 10.67
C ALA A 263 4.88 16.95 10.74
N PHE A 264 3.65 16.88 10.23
CA PHE A 264 2.84 15.67 10.19
C PHE A 264 3.51 14.56 9.36
N LYS A 265 4.14 14.92 8.23
CA LYS A 265 4.91 13.96 7.42
C LYS A 265 6.04 13.32 8.21
N TYR A 266 6.84 14.11 8.94
CA TYR A 266 7.93 13.56 9.76
C TYR A 266 7.38 12.80 10.97
N PHE A 267 6.29 13.25 11.58
CA PHE A 267 5.59 12.50 12.62
C PHE A 267 5.23 11.09 12.12
N CYS A 268 4.64 10.94 10.92
CA CYS A 268 4.29 9.64 10.35
C CYS A 268 5.53 8.74 10.14
N TYR A 269 6.67 9.30 9.73
CA TYR A 269 7.90 8.52 9.59
C TYR A 269 8.45 8.04 10.95
N TRP A 270 8.48 8.90 11.95
CA TRP A 270 8.98 8.57 13.29
C TRP A 270 8.00 7.71 14.10
N PHE A 271 6.73 7.77 13.77
CA PHE A 271 5.69 6.98 14.44
C PHE A 271 5.97 5.47 14.31
N TYR A 272 6.39 5.01 13.13
CA TYR A 272 6.62 3.59 12.91
C TYR A 272 7.73 3.01 13.81
N PRO A 273 8.96 3.48 13.81
CA PRO A 273 9.97 2.98 14.75
C PRO A 273 9.65 3.31 16.21
N GLY A 274 9.04 4.46 16.48
CA GLY A 274 8.77 4.93 17.84
C GLY A 274 7.74 4.09 18.58
N HIS A 275 6.59 3.78 17.97
CA HIS A 275 5.56 2.96 18.63
C HIS A 275 6.02 1.51 18.83
N ILE A 276 6.76 0.94 17.88
CA ILE A 276 7.33 -0.41 18.01
C ILE A 276 8.31 -0.46 19.20
N LEU A 277 9.22 0.52 19.27
CA LEU A 277 10.17 0.60 20.37
C LEU A 277 9.46 0.76 21.73
N LEU A 278 8.44 1.62 21.80
CA LEU A 278 7.64 1.81 23.00
C LEU A 278 6.95 0.52 23.43
N LEU A 279 6.28 -0.17 22.51
CA LEU A 279 5.59 -1.43 22.81
C LEU A 279 6.58 -2.53 23.25
N SER A 280 7.75 -2.63 22.59
CA SER A 280 8.80 -3.57 22.97
C SER A 280 9.35 -3.28 24.37
N PHE A 281 9.48 -1.99 24.75
CA PHE A 281 9.89 -1.58 26.09
C PHE A 281 8.82 -1.95 27.13
N ILE A 282 7.54 -1.64 26.87
CA ILE A 282 6.42 -1.99 27.78
C ILE A 282 6.37 -3.50 28.00
N ALA A 283 6.47 -4.29 26.92
CA ALA A 283 6.46 -5.76 27.01
C ALA A 283 7.56 -6.28 27.95
N ARG A 284 8.77 -5.70 27.87
CA ARG A 284 9.91 -6.10 28.74
C ARG A 284 9.75 -5.64 30.19
N CYS A 285 8.98 -4.59 30.43
CA CYS A 285 8.70 -4.14 31.80
C CYS A 285 7.59 -4.93 32.49
N LEU A 286 6.77 -5.64 31.73
CA LEU A 286 5.64 -6.44 32.25
C LEU A 286 6.00 -7.91 32.47
N ILE A 287 7.14 -8.35 31.94
CA ILE A 287 7.74 -9.69 32.15
C ILE A 287 8.76 -9.60 33.29
#